data_9ed9787fc76e38a6701d5c6d49585882
#
_entry.id   9ed9787fc76e38a6701d5c6d49585882
#
_cell.length_a   1.000
_cell.length_b   1.000
_cell.length_c   1.000
_cell.angle_alpha   90.00
_cell.angle_beta   90.00
_cell.angle_gamma   90.00
#
_symmetry.space_group_name_H-M   'P 1'
#
loop_
_entity.id
_entity.type
_entity.pdbx_description
1 polymer ?
#
loop_
_entity_poly.entity_id
_entity_poly.type
_entity_poly.pdbx_seq_one_letter_code
_entity_poly.pdbx_strand_id
1 'polypeptide(L)'
;MKKINLIIIIALVFFACKNEAKSEVDLEDNRSKSFDQNDGLVTMKGEYVYYADAAVFQTSNEIYGVVIDDNLQLLEKQVRPFKKEATDMVPITVRVRKFEKPKDEEGWQYRVEIKEILKVEAPDPSKKDVIKLAN
;
A
#
# COMPACT_ATOMS: atom_id res chain seq x y z
N MET A 1 -35.89 -12.29 57.00
CA MET A 1 -34.96 -11.19 56.74
C MET A 1 -33.61 -11.64 56.12
N LYS A 2 -33.15 -12.88 56.33
CA LYS A 2 -31.90 -13.37 55.74
C LYS A 2 -31.94 -13.64 54.23
N LYS A 3 -33.13 -13.83 53.64
CA LYS A 3 -33.27 -14.12 52.20
C LYS A 3 -33.26 -12.87 51.31
N ILE A 4 -33.57 -11.72 51.86
CA ILE A 4 -33.58 -10.44 51.10
C ILE A 4 -32.17 -9.92 50.89
N ASN A 5 -31.26 -10.12 51.85
CA ASN A 5 -29.86 -9.72 51.73
C ASN A 5 -29.08 -10.53 50.66
N LEU A 6 -29.48 -11.79 50.43
CA LEU A 6 -28.83 -12.62 49.39
C LEU A 6 -29.16 -12.15 47.96
N ILE A 7 -30.39 -11.66 47.76
CA ILE A 7 -30.84 -11.14 46.45
C ILE A 7 -30.16 -9.82 46.13
N ILE A 8 -29.92 -8.96 47.12
CA ILE A 8 -29.24 -7.68 46.96
C ILE A 8 -27.75 -7.90 46.60
N ILE A 9 -27.10 -8.91 47.16
CA ILE A 9 -25.70 -9.24 46.85
C ILE A 9 -25.56 -9.79 45.43
N ILE A 10 -26.53 -10.58 44.97
CA ILE A 10 -26.50 -11.10 43.57
C ILE A 10 -26.77 -10.00 42.55
N ALA A 11 -27.58 -8.99 42.88
CA ALA A 11 -27.83 -7.85 41.98
C ALA A 11 -26.61 -6.92 41.79
N LEU A 12 -25.69 -6.89 42.76
CA LEU A 12 -24.48 -6.07 42.69
C LEU A 12 -23.34 -6.69 41.81
N VAL A 13 -23.44 -7.98 41.50
CA VAL A 13 -22.40 -8.66 40.68
C VAL A 13 -22.62 -8.43 39.18
N PHE A 14 -23.79 -7.98 38.73
CA PHE A 14 -24.10 -7.74 37.33
C PHE A 14 -23.71 -6.32 36.81
N PHE A 15 -23.22 -5.43 37.68
CA PHE A 15 -22.84 -4.09 37.30
C PHE A 15 -21.33 -3.89 37.06
N ALA A 16 -20.51 -4.95 37.11
CA ALA A 16 -19.05 -4.88 36.98
C ALA A 16 -18.53 -5.24 35.59
N CYS A 17 -19.32 -5.10 34.52
CA CYS A 17 -18.84 -5.24 33.15
C CYS A 17 -19.24 -4.05 32.30
N LYS A 18 -18.81 -2.86 32.70
CA LYS A 18 -18.63 -1.72 31.79
C LYS A 18 -17.27 -1.10 32.06
N ASN A 19 -16.27 -1.83 31.65
CA ASN A 19 -14.94 -1.26 31.50
C ASN A 19 -14.78 -0.91 30.02
N GLU A 20 -15.44 0.14 29.59
CA GLU A 20 -14.99 0.90 28.44
C GLU A 20 -13.75 1.65 28.89
N ALA A 21 -12.64 0.98 28.82
CA ALA A 21 -11.35 1.67 28.75
C ALA A 21 -11.34 2.40 27.40
N LYS A 22 -11.84 3.63 27.37
CA LYS A 22 -11.42 4.63 26.40
C LYS A 22 -9.96 4.93 26.69
N SER A 23 -9.09 4.12 26.18
CA SER A 23 -7.75 4.58 25.85
C SER A 23 -7.90 5.39 24.57
N GLU A 24 -8.11 6.66 24.72
CA GLU A 24 -7.75 7.63 23.71
C GLU A 24 -6.23 7.57 23.59
N VAL A 25 -5.77 6.57 22.85
CA VAL A 25 -4.46 6.63 22.23
C VAL A 25 -4.73 7.36 20.93
N ASP A 26 -4.31 8.61 20.86
CA ASP A 26 -4.11 9.34 19.63
C ASP A 26 -3.15 8.53 18.75
N LEU A 27 -3.68 7.56 18.05
CA LEU A 27 -3.08 6.93 16.89
C LEU A 27 -3.62 7.63 15.65
N GLU A 28 -3.43 8.92 15.57
CA GLU A 28 -3.31 9.60 14.31
C GLU A 28 -2.01 9.11 13.69
N ASP A 29 -2.04 8.05 12.93
CA ASP A 29 -1.32 7.79 11.69
C ASP A 29 -1.23 6.30 11.30
N ASN A 30 -2.10 5.45 11.86
CA ASN A 30 -2.12 4.06 11.43
C ASN A 30 -3.55 3.51 11.29
N ARG A 31 -4.46 4.33 10.76
CA ARG A 31 -5.64 3.78 10.14
C ARG A 31 -5.16 3.01 8.92
N SER A 32 -5.01 1.70 9.09
CA SER A 32 -5.10 0.82 7.94
C SER A 32 -6.38 1.22 7.22
N LYS A 33 -6.24 1.97 6.13
CA LYS A 33 -7.38 2.32 5.28
C LYS A 33 -8.03 0.99 4.93
N SER A 34 -9.23 0.75 5.46
CA SER A 34 -10.04 -0.39 5.07
C SER A 34 -10.38 -0.16 3.60
N PHE A 35 -9.69 -0.87 2.73
CA PHE A 35 -9.96 -0.78 1.29
C PHE A 35 -11.17 -1.63 0.96
N ASP A 36 -12.06 -1.08 0.17
CA ASP A 36 -13.13 -1.86 -0.43
C ASP A 36 -12.51 -2.89 -1.37
N GLN A 37 -12.65 -4.17 -1.02
CA GLN A 37 -12.08 -5.28 -1.79
C GLN A 37 -12.85 -5.55 -3.09
N ASN A 38 -13.97 -4.87 -3.32
CA ASN A 38 -14.82 -5.04 -4.50
C ASN A 38 -14.64 -3.92 -5.55
N ASP A 39 -13.67 -3.05 -5.39
CA ASP A 39 -13.42 -1.93 -6.31
C ASP A 39 -12.60 -2.32 -7.56
N GLY A 40 -12.26 -3.59 -7.71
CA GLY A 40 -11.46 -4.10 -8.82
C GLY A 40 -9.98 -3.70 -8.78
N LEU A 41 -9.52 -3.09 -7.68
CA LEU A 41 -8.12 -2.71 -7.51
C LEU A 41 -7.33 -3.81 -6.80
N VAL A 42 -6.07 -3.92 -7.17
CA VAL A 42 -5.11 -4.86 -6.56
C VAL A 42 -4.03 -4.08 -5.84
N THR A 43 -3.75 -4.47 -4.59
CA THR A 43 -2.60 -3.94 -3.86
C THR A 43 -1.35 -4.68 -4.28
N MET A 44 -0.34 -3.95 -4.72
CA MET A 44 0.93 -4.50 -5.17
C MET A 44 2.10 -3.81 -4.49
N LYS A 45 3.13 -4.58 -4.16
CA LYS A 45 4.43 -4.10 -3.70
C LYS A 45 5.50 -4.49 -4.71
N GLY A 46 6.39 -3.56 -5.03
CA GLY A 46 7.48 -3.79 -5.98
C GLY A 46 8.41 -2.60 -6.11
N GLU A 47 9.27 -2.66 -7.10
CA GLU A 47 10.24 -1.63 -7.44
C GLU A 47 9.73 -0.81 -8.63
N TYR A 48 9.84 0.49 -8.54
CA TYR A 48 9.34 1.43 -9.55
C TYR A 48 10.45 2.30 -10.11
N VAL A 49 10.42 2.50 -11.41
CA VAL A 49 11.28 3.47 -12.11
C VAL A 49 10.50 4.17 -13.21
N TYR A 50 10.76 5.46 -13.38
CA TYR A 50 10.35 6.25 -14.54
C TYR A 50 11.57 6.87 -15.18
N TYR A 51 11.83 6.52 -16.44
CA TYR A 51 12.98 7.01 -17.21
C TYR A 51 12.64 7.04 -18.69
N ALA A 52 13.06 8.10 -19.39
CA ALA A 52 12.94 8.24 -20.85
C ALA A 52 11.53 7.95 -21.38
N ASP A 53 10.51 8.56 -20.78
CA ASP A 53 9.08 8.43 -21.14
C ASP A 53 8.48 7.04 -20.94
N ALA A 54 9.18 6.15 -20.24
CA ALA A 54 8.68 4.84 -19.87
C ALA A 54 8.65 4.68 -18.33
N ALA A 55 7.52 4.27 -17.81
CA ALA A 55 7.35 3.93 -16.41
C ALA A 55 7.18 2.42 -16.25
N VAL A 56 7.95 1.82 -15.35
CA VAL A 56 7.98 0.38 -15.10
C VAL A 56 7.79 0.09 -13.63
N PHE A 57 6.99 -0.92 -13.34
CA PHE A 57 6.78 -1.45 -12.00
C PHE A 57 7.07 -2.94 -12.00
N GLN A 58 8.07 -3.33 -11.22
CA GLN A 58 8.53 -4.70 -11.11
C GLN A 58 8.15 -5.28 -9.75
N THR A 59 7.41 -6.37 -9.77
CA THR A 59 7.17 -7.21 -8.59
C THR A 59 8.12 -8.41 -8.57
N SER A 60 8.04 -9.25 -7.55
CA SER A 60 8.82 -10.51 -7.51
C SER A 60 8.50 -11.48 -8.65
N ASN A 61 7.32 -11.35 -9.26
CA ASN A 61 6.81 -12.34 -10.21
C ASN A 61 6.67 -11.80 -11.64
N GLU A 62 6.54 -10.50 -11.82
CA GLU A 62 6.17 -9.93 -13.11
C GLU A 62 6.58 -8.45 -13.23
N ILE A 63 6.77 -8.02 -14.48
CA ILE A 63 7.06 -6.64 -14.83
C ILE A 63 5.84 -6.04 -15.54
N TYR A 64 5.48 -4.83 -15.15
CA TYR A 64 4.34 -4.10 -15.67
C TYR A 64 4.76 -2.77 -16.27
N GLY A 65 4.16 -2.42 -17.41
CA GLY A 65 4.17 -1.03 -17.85
C GLY A 65 3.20 -0.20 -16.98
N VAL A 66 3.61 0.99 -16.58
CA VAL A 66 2.75 1.90 -15.80
C VAL A 66 2.14 2.94 -16.71
N VAL A 67 0.84 3.17 -16.57
CA VAL A 67 0.14 4.24 -17.30
C VAL A 67 0.65 5.59 -16.83
N ILE A 68 0.98 6.46 -17.81
CA ILE A 68 1.46 7.81 -17.54
C ILE A 68 0.25 8.72 -17.39
N ASP A 69 -0.09 9.04 -16.15
CA ASP A 69 -1.22 9.87 -15.77
C ASP A 69 -0.86 10.80 -14.59
N ASP A 70 -1.82 11.50 -14.05
CA ASP A 70 -1.64 12.43 -12.93
C ASP A 70 -1.17 11.71 -11.66
N ASN A 71 -1.62 10.48 -11.41
CA ASN A 71 -1.21 9.69 -10.26
C ASN A 71 0.25 9.25 -10.37
N LEU A 72 0.71 8.92 -11.57
CA LEU A 72 2.14 8.68 -11.81
C LEU A 72 2.96 9.94 -11.54
N GLN A 73 2.50 11.12 -11.93
CA GLN A 73 3.19 12.37 -11.65
C GLN A 73 3.27 12.67 -10.14
N LEU A 74 2.22 12.30 -9.39
CA LEU A 74 2.24 12.40 -7.92
C LEU A 74 3.25 11.40 -7.32
N LEU A 75 3.28 10.17 -7.84
CA LEU A 75 4.25 9.17 -7.40
C LEU A 75 5.69 9.64 -7.68
N GLU A 76 5.98 10.20 -8.86
CA GLU A 76 7.31 10.73 -9.21
C GLU A 76 7.79 11.79 -8.22
N LYS A 77 6.91 12.67 -7.76
CA LYS A 77 7.26 13.67 -6.73
C LYS A 77 7.65 13.00 -5.42
N GLN A 78 7.00 11.89 -5.05
CA GLN A 78 7.26 11.18 -3.80
C GLN A 78 8.53 10.31 -3.87
N VAL A 79 8.83 9.70 -5.02
CA VAL A 79 10.02 8.85 -5.19
C VAL A 79 11.30 9.62 -5.42
N ARG A 80 11.21 10.83 -5.97
CA ARG A 80 12.37 11.67 -6.34
C ARG A 80 13.39 11.83 -5.20
N PRO A 81 13.01 12.08 -3.93
CA PRO A 81 13.98 12.20 -2.83
C PRO A 81 14.80 10.94 -2.57
N PHE A 82 14.34 9.78 -3.01
CA PHE A 82 14.98 8.48 -2.79
C PHE A 82 15.90 8.07 -3.95
N LYS A 83 15.83 8.76 -5.09
CA LYS A 83 16.68 8.51 -6.26
C LYS A 83 18.00 9.28 -6.15
N LYS A 84 19.10 8.60 -6.43
CA LYS A 84 20.43 9.21 -6.65
C LYS A 84 20.67 9.42 -8.14
N GLU A 85 20.25 8.44 -8.94
CA GLU A 85 20.31 8.46 -10.41
C GLU A 85 18.90 8.33 -11.01
N ALA A 86 18.74 8.79 -12.23
CA ALA A 86 17.45 8.76 -12.91
C ALA A 86 16.88 7.34 -13.07
N THR A 87 17.77 6.35 -13.16
CA THR A 87 17.45 4.92 -13.35
C THR A 87 17.30 4.14 -12.06
N ASP A 88 17.46 4.79 -10.90
CA ASP A 88 17.29 4.11 -9.62
C ASP A 88 15.84 3.66 -9.44
N MET A 89 15.70 2.41 -9.03
CA MET A 89 14.40 1.85 -8.69
C MET A 89 14.06 2.13 -7.21
N VAL A 90 12.83 2.50 -6.96
CA VAL A 90 12.36 2.85 -5.61
C VAL A 90 11.25 1.88 -5.20
N PRO A 91 11.35 1.25 -4.01
CA PRO A 91 10.31 0.38 -3.50
C PRO A 91 9.03 1.15 -3.21
N ILE A 92 7.92 0.67 -3.75
CA ILE A 92 6.60 1.26 -3.54
C ILE A 92 5.55 0.20 -3.21
N THR A 93 4.50 0.63 -2.53
CA THR A 93 3.27 -0.12 -2.38
C THR A 93 2.13 0.74 -2.89
N VAL A 94 1.38 0.22 -3.84
CA VAL A 94 0.32 0.94 -4.57
C VAL A 94 -0.92 0.08 -4.72
N ARG A 95 -2.08 0.72 -4.90
CA ARG A 95 -3.28 0.06 -5.42
C ARG A 95 -3.45 0.42 -6.87
N VAL A 96 -3.62 -0.59 -7.69
CA VAL A 96 -3.62 -0.46 -9.13
C VAL A 96 -4.80 -1.15 -9.77
N ARG A 97 -5.21 -0.66 -10.93
CA ARG A 97 -5.99 -1.39 -11.90
C ARG A 97 -5.03 -2.10 -12.85
N LYS A 98 -5.05 -3.44 -12.87
CA LYS A 98 -4.26 -4.26 -13.80
C LYS A 98 -5.07 -4.58 -15.04
N PHE A 99 -4.45 -4.50 -16.22
CA PHE A 99 -5.06 -4.89 -17.50
C PHE A 99 -4.00 -5.33 -18.52
N GLU A 100 -4.44 -6.04 -19.55
CA GLU A 100 -3.57 -6.38 -20.68
C GLU A 100 -3.38 -5.18 -21.60
N LYS A 101 -2.17 -5.01 -22.13
CA LYS A 101 -1.93 -3.97 -23.14
C LYS A 101 -2.71 -4.27 -24.42
N PRO A 102 -3.10 -3.25 -25.20
CA PRO A 102 -3.62 -3.45 -26.54
C PRO A 102 -2.66 -4.27 -27.42
N LYS A 103 -3.22 -5.13 -28.29
CA LYS A 103 -2.43 -6.07 -29.10
C LYS A 103 -1.51 -5.38 -30.11
N ASP A 104 -1.87 -4.19 -30.53
CA ASP A 104 -1.18 -3.35 -31.50
C ASP A 104 -0.11 -2.41 -30.86
N GLU A 105 0.02 -2.47 -29.53
CA GLU A 105 1.04 -1.68 -28.82
C GLU A 105 2.23 -2.54 -28.42
N GLU A 106 3.42 -1.93 -28.47
CA GLU A 106 4.65 -2.55 -27.98
C GLU A 106 4.78 -2.42 -26.45
N GLY A 107 5.70 -3.18 -25.86
CA GLY A 107 6.03 -3.14 -24.44
C GLY A 107 5.52 -4.35 -23.65
N TRP A 108 5.45 -4.19 -22.33
CA TRP A 108 5.09 -5.27 -21.40
C TRP A 108 3.65 -5.75 -21.62
N GLN A 109 3.45 -7.08 -21.51
CA GLN A 109 2.14 -7.71 -21.74
C GLN A 109 1.04 -7.15 -20.85
N TYR A 110 1.38 -6.84 -19.59
CA TYR A 110 0.44 -6.25 -18.64
C TYR A 110 0.81 -4.83 -18.30
N ARG A 111 -0.20 -4.03 -18.08
CA ARG A 111 -0.09 -2.65 -17.59
C ARG A 111 -0.82 -2.47 -16.28
N VAL A 112 -0.37 -1.51 -15.51
CA VAL A 112 -1.01 -1.06 -14.29
C VAL A 112 -1.27 0.44 -14.35
N GLU A 113 -2.44 0.83 -13.92
CA GLU A 113 -2.83 2.20 -13.68
C GLU A 113 -2.87 2.43 -12.18
N ILE A 114 -2.04 3.34 -11.66
CA ILE A 114 -1.95 3.64 -10.24
C ILE A 114 -3.19 4.42 -9.82
N LYS A 115 -3.94 3.89 -8.87
CA LYS A 115 -5.12 4.56 -8.32
C LYS A 115 -4.85 5.17 -6.94
N GLU A 116 -4.03 4.48 -6.13
CA GLU A 116 -3.63 4.97 -4.81
C GLU A 116 -2.17 4.65 -4.53
N ILE A 117 -1.47 5.59 -3.93
CA ILE A 117 -0.11 5.44 -3.45
C ILE A 117 -0.20 5.18 -1.95
N LEU A 118 0.15 3.96 -1.52
CA LEU A 118 0.06 3.60 -0.11
C LEU A 118 1.36 3.86 0.64
N LYS A 119 2.50 3.58 0.00
CA LYS A 119 3.81 3.73 0.62
C LYS A 119 4.89 3.93 -0.42
N VAL A 120 5.85 4.78 -0.11
CA VAL A 120 7.14 4.91 -0.81
C VAL A 120 8.23 4.67 0.22
N GLU A 121 9.19 3.79 -0.08
CA GLU A 121 10.25 3.38 0.84
C GLU A 121 11.62 3.74 0.26
N ALA A 122 12.59 3.99 1.13
CA ALA A 122 13.96 4.14 0.68
C ALA A 122 14.48 2.80 0.12
N PRO A 123 15.25 2.82 -0.99
CA PRO A 123 15.91 1.63 -1.50
C PRO A 123 16.85 1.03 -0.44
N ASP A 124 16.82 -0.28 -0.31
CA ASP A 124 17.74 -1.01 0.58
C ASP A 124 19.15 -1.02 -0.04
N PRO A 125 20.15 -0.36 0.58
CA PRO A 125 21.50 -0.31 0.04
C PRO A 125 22.19 -1.67 -0.01
N SER A 126 21.68 -2.67 0.70
CA SER A 126 22.21 -4.04 0.68
C SER A 126 21.67 -4.87 -0.50
N LYS A 127 20.52 -4.49 -1.06
CA LYS A 127 19.95 -5.10 -2.26
C LYS A 127 20.58 -4.47 -3.50
N LYS A 128 21.65 -5.05 -3.97
CA LYS A 128 22.22 -4.72 -5.29
C LYS A 128 21.44 -5.43 -6.40
N ASP A 129 20.15 -5.26 -6.47
CA ASP A 129 19.36 -5.71 -7.60
C ASP A 129 19.38 -4.64 -8.70
N VAL A 130 20.56 -4.34 -9.16
CA VAL A 130 20.72 -3.68 -10.44
C VAL A 130 20.52 -4.79 -11.48
N ILE A 131 19.33 -4.89 -12.04
CA ILE A 131 19.20 -5.50 -13.36
C ILE A 131 19.95 -4.55 -14.29
N LYS A 132 21.23 -4.80 -14.46
CA LYS A 132 21.96 -4.21 -15.57
C LYS A 132 21.31 -4.80 -16.82
N LEU A 133 20.46 -4.01 -17.46
CA LEU A 133 20.12 -4.28 -18.84
C LEU A 133 21.46 -4.26 -19.59
N ALA A 134 21.97 -5.46 -19.83
CA ALA A 134 23.20 -5.64 -20.58
C ALA A 134 23.04 -4.99 -21.96
N ASN A 135 23.98 -4.16 -22.30
CA ASN A 135 24.21 -3.70 -23.69
C ASN A 135 24.46 -4.90 -24.61
#